data_7786ea46442ad7bea2d0761b2ea064a7
#
_entry.id   7786ea46442ad7bea2d0761b2ea064a7
#
_cell.length_a   1.000
_cell.length_b   1.000
_cell.length_c   1.000
_cell.angle_alpha   90.00
_cell.angle_beta   90.00
_cell.angle_gamma   90.00
#
_symmetry.space_group_name_H-M   'P 1'
#
loop_
_entity.id
_entity.type
_entity.pdbx_description
1 polymer ?
#
loop_
_entity_poly.entity_id
_entity_poly.type
_entity_poly.pdbx_seq_one_letter_code
_entity_poly.pdbx_strand_id
1 'polypeptide(L)'
;MKVNNLRCEYLIDPIGIDMKNPRLSFNVDGLTRQIGFEIRYSINGQAFKSVRKDTSSMTFVFPEALKSLDRVVYQVRVFDEDGNASPFSEPSFFRMGILDKKDIQAKWIRGDYSVSRKKRYPVDVFSKEFELDEIKDATLMVASLGLYEVYLNGKKVGDHVLASGSTDYRIRVQQDVYEVGPYLKKGKNELHVLLADGWYRGSIGAKGFTYVFGKYTKVLLQLQVEQADGKTIYVNSDSSFRWSNDSPLRFADLKDGEIVDNNLVPSLSKHAVETSYDGLITCSNNVHVKERNVLDPVEEIKISSKEITYRFPFNLAGYVSFECQARKGDTIDIVLGEIVDKDDRTGLSNVQCTRKKKKTPLQKIHFVCKDGRNEYHTRFFYGGFRYATVSCSSPLSSFKIHAIQIASDVLQTSKFECSNHLVNLFYENTIHSLLSNSIDIPTDCPTRERMGWTGDSQVFFNTASYLCDYEAFSRKHIMDVFDRQRKDGCLPQIAPYSHEDWYMDVM
;
A
#
# COMPACT_ATOMS: atom_id res chain seq x y z
N MET A 1 35.25 12.14 -8.60
CA MET A 1 34.02 11.66 -9.26
C MET A 1 33.42 10.52 -8.46
N LYS A 2 32.16 10.61 -8.06
CA LYS A 2 31.42 9.56 -7.36
C LYS A 2 30.02 9.44 -7.94
N VAL A 3 29.68 8.25 -8.45
CA VAL A 3 28.33 7.94 -8.93
C VAL A 3 27.46 7.50 -7.76
N ASN A 4 26.26 8.05 -7.64
CA ASN A 4 25.31 7.77 -6.58
C ASN A 4 23.87 7.86 -7.09
N ASN A 5 22.88 7.66 -6.20
CA ASN A 5 21.45 7.78 -6.44
C ASN A 5 20.99 7.01 -7.71
N LEU A 6 21.42 5.73 -7.81
CA LEU A 6 21.00 4.86 -8.90
C LEU A 6 19.49 4.59 -8.77
N ARG A 7 18.78 4.71 -9.88
CA ARG A 7 17.34 4.49 -9.92
C ARG A 7 16.94 3.67 -11.15
N CYS A 8 15.86 2.92 -10.99
CA CYS A 8 15.17 2.23 -12.07
C CYS A 8 13.72 2.73 -12.11
N GLU A 9 13.28 3.30 -13.24
CA GLU A 9 11.96 3.92 -13.41
C GLU A 9 11.61 4.92 -12.29
N TYR A 10 12.62 5.74 -11.88
CA TYR A 10 12.58 6.71 -10.79
C TYR A 10 12.49 6.11 -9.37
N LEU A 11 12.48 4.80 -9.22
CA LEU A 11 12.42 4.08 -7.95
C LEU A 11 13.80 3.60 -7.51
N ILE A 12 14.00 3.47 -6.21
CA ILE A 12 15.21 2.90 -5.60
C ILE A 12 14.98 1.41 -5.41
N ASP A 13 15.84 0.58 -6.01
CA ASP A 13 15.83 -0.87 -5.90
C ASP A 13 14.42 -1.51 -6.01
N PRO A 14 13.63 -1.16 -7.06
CA PRO A 14 12.25 -1.59 -7.13
C PRO A 14 12.11 -3.10 -7.36
N ILE A 15 11.10 -3.67 -6.68
CA ILE A 15 10.65 -5.05 -6.88
C ILE A 15 9.24 -5.00 -7.46
N GLY A 16 9.05 -5.63 -8.61
CA GLY A 16 7.76 -5.64 -9.30
C GLY A 16 7.55 -4.40 -10.18
N ILE A 17 8.33 -4.26 -11.24
CA ILE A 17 8.09 -3.29 -12.32
C ILE A 17 7.73 -4.05 -13.61
N ASP A 18 6.99 -3.42 -14.54
CA ASP A 18 6.53 -4.07 -15.78
C ASP A 18 7.05 -3.41 -17.07
N MET A 19 7.97 -2.48 -16.97
CA MET A 19 8.62 -1.87 -18.12
C MET A 19 9.70 -2.82 -18.68
N LYS A 20 9.46 -3.45 -19.83
CA LYS A 20 10.37 -4.45 -20.42
C LYS A 20 11.79 -3.95 -20.68
N ASN A 21 11.94 -2.67 -20.98
CA ASN A 21 13.21 -1.97 -21.13
C ASN A 21 13.18 -0.75 -20.19
N PRO A 22 13.41 -0.94 -18.87
CA PRO A 22 13.28 0.15 -17.93
C PRO A 22 14.36 1.21 -18.14
N ARG A 23 14.04 2.46 -17.80
CA ARG A 23 15.00 3.54 -17.74
C ARG A 23 15.77 3.49 -16.43
N LEU A 24 17.07 3.55 -16.54
CA LEU A 24 17.97 3.70 -15.41
C LEU A 24 18.48 5.14 -15.38
N SER A 25 18.69 5.67 -14.18
CA SER A 25 19.27 6.98 -13.96
C SER A 25 20.23 6.96 -12.77
N PHE A 26 21.12 7.96 -12.71
CA PHE A 26 22.11 8.13 -11.66
C PHE A 26 22.49 9.60 -11.52
N ASN A 27 23.11 9.95 -10.39
CA ASN A 27 23.74 11.24 -10.17
C ASN A 27 25.26 11.09 -10.05
N VAL A 28 25.99 12.20 -10.26
CA VAL A 28 27.45 12.23 -10.16
C VAL A 28 27.90 13.43 -9.34
N ASP A 29 28.69 13.18 -8.30
CA ASP A 29 29.33 14.24 -7.51
C ASP A 29 30.79 14.43 -7.94
N GLY A 30 31.27 15.68 -7.87
CA GLY A 30 32.66 16.01 -8.15
C GLY A 30 33.09 15.81 -9.61
N LEU A 31 32.16 16.05 -10.55
CA LEU A 31 32.39 16.02 -11.98
C LEU A 31 32.01 17.35 -12.61
N THR A 32 32.92 17.97 -13.39
CA THR A 32 32.64 19.20 -14.13
C THR A 32 31.91 18.89 -15.43
N ARG A 33 32.38 17.89 -16.19
CA ARG A 33 31.77 17.51 -17.47
C ARG A 33 31.90 16.00 -17.68
N GLN A 34 30.76 15.34 -17.94
CA GLN A 34 30.69 13.94 -18.33
C GLN A 34 30.78 13.83 -19.85
N ILE A 35 31.63 12.91 -20.36
CA ILE A 35 31.69 12.56 -21.77
C ILE A 35 31.11 11.16 -22.05
N GLY A 36 30.99 10.31 -21.03
CA GLY A 36 30.44 8.97 -21.18
C GLY A 36 30.19 8.30 -19.85
N PHE A 37 29.51 7.16 -19.91
CA PHE A 37 29.36 6.24 -18.79
C PHE A 37 29.51 4.79 -19.24
N GLU A 38 29.77 3.90 -18.28
CA GLU A 38 29.70 2.46 -18.46
C GLU A 38 28.79 1.86 -17.38
N ILE A 39 27.87 1.03 -17.83
CA ILE A 39 27.08 0.16 -16.95
C ILE A 39 27.61 -1.25 -17.03
N ARG A 40 27.80 -1.90 -15.88
CA ARG A 40 27.92 -3.36 -15.80
C ARG A 40 26.73 -3.93 -15.09
N TYR A 41 26.20 -5.05 -15.57
CA TYR A 41 24.99 -5.67 -15.03
C TYR A 41 25.01 -7.19 -15.13
N SER A 42 24.27 -7.84 -14.25
CA SER A 42 24.02 -9.27 -14.20
C SER A 42 22.53 -9.52 -14.13
N ILE A 43 22.02 -10.43 -14.96
CA ILE A 43 20.61 -10.87 -14.93
C ILE A 43 20.58 -12.26 -14.28
N ASN A 44 19.77 -12.44 -13.25
CA ASN A 44 19.57 -13.71 -12.52
C ASN A 44 20.89 -14.37 -12.06
N GLY A 45 21.86 -13.56 -11.63
CA GLY A 45 23.17 -14.05 -11.16
C GLY A 45 24.11 -14.56 -12.24
N GLN A 46 23.81 -14.35 -13.53
CA GLN A 46 24.71 -14.68 -14.64
C GLN A 46 25.98 -13.80 -14.63
N ALA A 47 26.94 -14.13 -15.48
CA ALA A 47 28.17 -13.34 -15.65
C ALA A 47 27.84 -11.87 -15.98
N PHE A 48 28.61 -10.95 -15.42
CA PHE A 48 28.44 -9.51 -15.69
C PHE A 48 28.74 -9.20 -17.17
N LYS A 49 27.84 -8.41 -17.76
CA LYS A 49 28.02 -7.77 -19.07
C LYS A 49 28.30 -6.30 -18.85
N SER A 50 28.96 -5.63 -19.77
CA SER A 50 29.21 -4.19 -19.76
C SER A 50 28.77 -3.53 -21.05
N VAL A 51 28.23 -2.34 -20.93
CA VAL A 51 27.87 -1.45 -22.04
C VAL A 51 28.38 -0.05 -21.74
N ARG A 52 29.21 0.51 -22.66
CA ARG A 52 29.66 1.89 -22.62
C ARG A 52 28.82 2.75 -23.56
N LYS A 53 28.52 3.96 -23.14
CA LYS A 53 27.85 5.01 -23.92
C LYS A 53 28.66 6.29 -23.84
N ASP A 54 28.97 6.88 -24.99
CA ASP A 54 29.62 8.19 -25.06
C ASP A 54 28.53 9.26 -25.15
N THR A 55 28.18 9.80 -23.99
CA THR A 55 27.10 10.77 -23.81
C THR A 55 27.21 11.48 -22.46
N SER A 56 26.74 12.70 -22.39
CA SER A 56 26.58 13.44 -21.13
C SER A 56 25.27 13.13 -20.39
N SER A 57 24.42 12.27 -20.94
CA SER A 57 23.16 11.89 -20.29
C SER A 57 23.43 11.06 -19.04
N MET A 58 22.69 11.34 -17.97
CA MET A 58 22.66 10.55 -16.74
C MET A 58 21.49 9.55 -16.73
N THR A 59 20.81 9.37 -17.87
CA THR A 59 19.72 8.43 -18.04
C THR A 59 19.93 7.58 -19.27
N PHE A 60 19.53 6.34 -19.21
CA PHE A 60 19.56 5.44 -20.37
C PHE A 60 18.52 4.32 -20.25
N VAL A 61 18.11 3.77 -21.37
CA VAL A 61 17.22 2.61 -21.44
C VAL A 61 18.05 1.34 -21.27
N PHE A 62 17.58 0.42 -20.42
CA PHE A 62 18.25 -0.87 -20.20
C PHE A 62 18.40 -1.63 -21.53
N PRO A 63 19.60 -2.17 -21.84
CA PRO A 63 19.93 -2.58 -23.21
C PRO A 63 19.31 -3.91 -23.66
N GLU A 64 18.76 -4.71 -22.73
CA GLU A 64 18.17 -6.02 -23.04
C GLU A 64 16.69 -6.04 -22.67
N ALA A 65 15.88 -6.77 -23.44
CA ALA A 65 14.49 -7.03 -23.09
C ALA A 65 14.45 -8.07 -21.96
N LEU A 66 13.74 -7.72 -20.89
CA LEU A 66 13.61 -8.54 -19.68
C LEU A 66 12.36 -9.42 -19.73
N LYS A 67 12.40 -10.50 -18.97
CA LYS A 67 11.31 -11.47 -18.80
C LYS A 67 10.64 -11.28 -17.42
N SER A 68 9.51 -11.93 -17.26
CA SER A 68 8.82 -12.00 -15.96
C SER A 68 9.75 -12.50 -14.87
N LEU A 69 9.77 -11.78 -13.75
CA LEU A 69 10.55 -12.04 -12.52
C LEU A 69 12.07 -11.96 -12.67
N ASP A 70 12.61 -11.52 -13.82
CA ASP A 70 14.06 -11.30 -13.95
C ASP A 70 14.55 -10.32 -12.87
N ARG A 71 15.67 -10.68 -12.24
CA ARG A 71 16.38 -9.86 -11.26
C ARG A 71 17.67 -9.35 -11.86
N VAL A 72 17.83 -8.04 -11.92
CA VAL A 72 19.01 -7.37 -12.44
C VAL A 72 19.77 -6.70 -11.30
N VAL A 73 21.07 -6.95 -11.22
CA VAL A 73 22.01 -6.19 -10.38
C VAL A 73 22.90 -5.38 -11.31
N TYR A 74 23.11 -4.10 -11.03
CA TYR A 74 23.89 -3.24 -11.89
C TYR A 74 24.72 -2.21 -11.11
N GLN A 75 25.77 -1.72 -11.75
CA GLN A 75 26.67 -0.66 -11.28
C GLN A 75 27.02 0.26 -12.43
N VAL A 76 27.28 1.52 -12.15
CA VAL A 76 27.60 2.54 -13.14
C VAL A 76 28.93 3.22 -12.78
N ARG A 77 29.77 3.54 -13.79
CA ARG A 77 30.88 4.48 -13.69
C ARG A 77 30.81 5.51 -14.81
N VAL A 78 31.40 6.65 -14.60
CA VAL A 78 31.42 7.76 -15.55
C VAL A 78 32.82 8.11 -16.00
N PHE A 79 32.94 8.79 -17.13
CA PHE A 79 34.19 9.29 -17.69
C PHE A 79 34.13 10.82 -17.77
N ASP A 80 35.20 11.48 -17.30
CA ASP A 80 35.39 12.92 -17.41
C ASP A 80 35.89 13.35 -18.81
N GLU A 81 36.06 14.63 -19.01
CA GLU A 81 36.52 15.24 -20.27
C GLU A 81 37.91 14.80 -20.71
N ASP A 82 38.77 14.38 -19.78
CA ASP A 82 40.10 13.84 -20.02
C ASP A 82 40.10 12.32 -20.29
N GLY A 83 38.92 11.67 -20.19
CA GLY A 83 38.74 10.24 -20.36
C GLY A 83 39.02 9.40 -19.11
N ASN A 84 39.25 10.01 -17.95
CA ASN A 84 39.47 9.29 -16.70
C ASN A 84 38.15 8.69 -16.20
N ALA A 85 38.22 7.42 -15.75
CA ALA A 85 37.05 6.71 -15.23
C ALA A 85 36.89 6.93 -13.71
N SER A 86 35.66 7.12 -13.24
CA SER A 86 35.35 6.99 -11.82
C SER A 86 35.44 5.52 -11.38
N PRO A 87 35.52 5.22 -10.07
CA PRO A 87 35.13 3.92 -9.56
C PRO A 87 33.69 3.57 -9.97
N PHE A 88 33.38 2.27 -10.03
CA PHE A 88 31.97 1.86 -10.13
C PHE A 88 31.20 2.28 -8.87
N SER A 89 29.92 2.61 -9.05
CA SER A 89 29.00 2.85 -7.95
C SER A 89 28.87 1.65 -7.01
N GLU A 90 28.28 1.85 -5.84
CA GLU A 90 27.70 0.73 -5.10
C GLU A 90 26.67 0.00 -5.99
N PRO A 91 26.49 -1.33 -5.81
CA PRO A 91 25.50 -2.07 -6.58
C PRO A 91 24.07 -1.61 -6.23
N SER A 92 23.23 -1.49 -7.26
CA SER A 92 21.79 -1.34 -7.17
C SER A 92 21.12 -2.47 -7.92
N PHE A 93 19.87 -2.73 -7.66
CA PHE A 93 19.13 -3.80 -8.32
C PHE A 93 17.70 -3.41 -8.67
N PHE A 94 17.05 -4.22 -9.48
CA PHE A 94 15.60 -4.22 -9.64
C PHE A 94 15.13 -5.63 -10.01
N ARG A 95 13.85 -5.91 -9.76
CA ARG A 95 13.19 -7.15 -10.16
C ARG A 95 11.94 -6.84 -10.96
N MET A 96 11.75 -7.57 -12.06
CA MET A 96 10.54 -7.47 -12.86
C MET A 96 9.35 -8.09 -12.13
N GLY A 97 8.15 -7.57 -12.40
CA GLY A 97 6.91 -8.27 -12.12
C GLY A 97 6.60 -9.35 -13.16
N ILE A 98 5.39 -9.89 -13.11
CA ILE A 98 4.91 -10.78 -14.18
C ILE A 98 4.46 -9.91 -15.36
N LEU A 99 5.10 -10.05 -16.50
CA LEU A 99 4.93 -9.21 -17.68
C LEU A 99 3.90 -9.75 -18.69
N ASP A 100 3.64 -11.04 -18.65
CA ASP A 100 2.76 -11.72 -19.61
C ASP A 100 1.77 -12.62 -18.86
N LYS A 101 0.51 -12.54 -19.22
CA LYS A 101 -0.57 -13.36 -18.62
C LYS A 101 -0.29 -14.88 -18.74
N LYS A 102 0.44 -15.31 -19.78
CA LYS A 102 0.84 -16.72 -19.94
C LYS A 102 1.80 -17.21 -18.86
N ASP A 103 2.54 -16.32 -18.19
CA ASP A 103 3.48 -16.64 -17.11
C ASP A 103 2.75 -16.80 -15.76
N ILE A 104 1.44 -16.51 -15.71
CA ILE A 104 0.59 -16.70 -14.55
C ILE A 104 0.01 -18.12 -14.61
N GLN A 105 0.45 -18.98 -13.71
CA GLN A 105 -0.06 -20.34 -13.56
C GLN A 105 -1.17 -20.44 -12.49
N ALA A 106 -1.19 -19.49 -11.58
CA ALA A 106 -2.14 -19.39 -10.48
C ALA A 106 -3.58 -19.14 -10.96
N LYS A 107 -4.57 -19.50 -10.15
CA LYS A 107 -5.99 -19.21 -10.37
C LYS A 107 -6.47 -18.15 -9.40
N TRP A 108 -7.37 -17.28 -9.86
CA TRP A 108 -8.14 -16.44 -8.96
C TRP A 108 -8.99 -17.29 -8.04
N ILE A 109 -8.92 -17.04 -6.75
CA ILE A 109 -9.74 -17.73 -5.74
C ILE A 109 -10.56 -16.73 -4.93
N ARG A 110 -11.69 -17.21 -4.40
CA ARG A 110 -12.58 -16.48 -3.51
C ARG A 110 -13.17 -17.40 -2.44
N GLY A 111 -13.79 -16.81 -1.44
CA GLY A 111 -14.57 -17.55 -0.45
C GLY A 111 -15.83 -18.19 -1.05
N ASP A 112 -16.22 -19.35 -0.50
CA ASP A 112 -17.43 -20.08 -0.89
C ASP A 112 -18.64 -19.62 -0.09
N TYR A 113 -19.18 -18.45 -0.44
CA TYR A 113 -20.40 -17.91 0.16
C TYR A 113 -21.19 -17.03 -0.82
N SER A 114 -22.49 -16.92 -0.59
CA SER A 114 -23.35 -16.03 -1.34
C SER A 114 -23.32 -14.61 -0.77
N VAL A 115 -23.09 -13.62 -1.61
CA VAL A 115 -23.01 -12.22 -1.20
C VAL A 115 -24.32 -11.48 -1.45
N SER A 116 -24.88 -10.90 -0.38
CA SER A 116 -25.97 -9.93 -0.41
C SER A 116 -25.44 -8.51 -0.29
N ARG A 117 -25.80 -7.61 -1.20
CA ARG A 117 -25.43 -6.19 -1.12
C ARG A 117 -26.00 -5.44 0.10
N LYS A 118 -26.86 -6.09 0.88
CA LYS A 118 -27.46 -5.53 2.12
C LYS A 118 -26.63 -5.88 3.37
N LYS A 119 -25.61 -6.75 3.24
CA LYS A 119 -24.78 -7.22 4.35
C LYS A 119 -23.33 -6.80 4.12
N ARG A 120 -22.57 -6.72 5.21
CA ARG A 120 -21.11 -6.65 5.23
C ARG A 120 -20.60 -7.98 5.77
N TYR A 121 -19.40 -8.34 5.40
CA TYR A 121 -18.86 -9.68 5.67
C TYR A 121 -17.54 -9.56 6.45
N PRO A 122 -17.22 -10.58 7.27
CA PRO A 122 -15.88 -10.68 7.84
C PRO A 122 -14.81 -10.76 6.76
N VAL A 123 -13.58 -10.48 7.16
CA VAL A 123 -12.40 -10.65 6.31
C VAL A 123 -12.21 -12.12 5.99
N ASP A 124 -12.03 -12.44 4.71
CA ASP A 124 -11.74 -13.79 4.26
C ASP A 124 -10.31 -14.20 4.65
N VAL A 125 -10.15 -15.43 5.11
CA VAL A 125 -8.85 -16.03 5.42
C VAL A 125 -8.61 -17.21 4.51
N PHE A 126 -7.46 -17.23 3.83
CA PHE A 126 -7.02 -18.36 3.02
C PHE A 126 -5.73 -18.92 3.60
N SER A 127 -5.52 -20.23 3.50
CA SER A 127 -4.31 -20.89 3.97
C SER A 127 -3.91 -22.04 3.06
N LYS A 128 -2.59 -22.27 2.98
CA LYS A 128 -1.98 -23.39 2.27
C LYS A 128 -0.73 -23.84 2.99
N GLU A 129 -0.67 -25.13 3.32
CA GLU A 129 0.55 -25.78 3.75
C GLU A 129 1.30 -26.40 2.56
N PHE A 130 2.62 -26.37 2.57
CA PHE A 130 3.48 -26.94 1.54
C PHE A 130 4.86 -27.29 2.10
N GLU A 131 5.62 -28.13 1.39
CA GLU A 131 6.96 -28.54 1.76
C GLU A 131 7.99 -28.10 0.72
N LEU A 132 9.16 -27.70 1.19
CA LEU A 132 10.29 -27.26 0.38
C LEU A 132 11.58 -27.95 0.79
N ASP A 133 12.48 -28.16 -0.17
CA ASP A 133 13.88 -28.49 0.09
C ASP A 133 14.71 -27.21 0.31
N GLU A 134 16.04 -27.29 0.16
CA GLU A 134 16.92 -26.13 0.30
C GLU A 134 16.60 -25.05 -0.73
N ILE A 135 16.43 -23.82 -0.26
CA ILE A 135 15.94 -22.68 -1.05
C ILE A 135 17.13 -21.85 -1.53
N LYS A 136 17.19 -21.56 -2.82
CA LYS A 136 18.15 -20.63 -3.42
C LYS A 136 17.56 -19.23 -3.61
N ASP A 137 16.38 -19.13 -4.21
CA ASP A 137 15.63 -17.87 -4.41
C ASP A 137 14.14 -18.15 -4.33
N ALA A 138 13.36 -17.17 -3.88
CA ALA A 138 11.92 -17.29 -3.82
C ALA A 138 11.23 -15.95 -4.05
N THR A 139 10.26 -15.94 -4.94
CA THR A 139 9.50 -14.77 -5.33
C THR A 139 8.00 -15.04 -5.22
N LEU A 140 7.29 -14.16 -4.55
CA LEU A 140 5.83 -14.20 -4.42
C LEU A 140 5.21 -13.05 -5.18
N MET A 141 4.30 -13.36 -6.13
CA MET A 141 3.42 -12.39 -6.77
C MET A 141 2.03 -12.50 -6.16
N VAL A 142 1.40 -11.36 -5.86
CA VAL A 142 0.02 -11.27 -5.36
C VAL A 142 -0.73 -10.17 -6.10
N ALA A 143 -1.97 -10.45 -6.49
CA ALA A 143 -2.93 -9.46 -6.96
C ALA A 143 -4.29 -9.71 -6.29
N SER A 144 -5.04 -8.67 -5.97
CA SER A 144 -6.32 -8.83 -5.28
C SER A 144 -7.40 -7.85 -5.75
N LEU A 145 -8.62 -8.33 -5.74
CA LEU A 145 -9.83 -7.51 -5.82
C LEU A 145 -10.36 -7.33 -4.38
N GLY A 146 -9.84 -6.34 -3.70
CA GLY A 146 -9.92 -6.07 -2.28
C GLY A 146 -8.56 -5.63 -1.74
N LEU A 147 -8.40 -5.58 -0.42
CA LEU A 147 -7.10 -5.37 0.24
C LEU A 147 -6.62 -6.69 0.85
N TYR A 148 -5.32 -6.94 0.79
CA TYR A 148 -4.76 -8.16 1.35
C TYR A 148 -3.58 -7.91 2.31
N GLU A 149 -3.37 -8.86 3.17
CA GLU A 149 -2.11 -9.09 3.86
C GLU A 149 -1.71 -10.56 3.67
N VAL A 150 -0.44 -10.82 3.38
CA VAL A 150 0.11 -12.17 3.24
C VAL A 150 1.08 -12.45 4.36
N TYR A 151 1.03 -13.66 4.87
CA TYR A 151 1.92 -14.16 5.91
C TYR A 151 2.56 -15.47 5.47
N LEU A 152 3.87 -15.60 5.68
CA LEU A 152 4.62 -16.84 5.54
C LEU A 152 5.19 -17.25 6.89
N ASN A 153 4.86 -18.45 7.33
CA ASN A 153 5.30 -18.98 8.64
C ASN A 153 4.99 -18.01 9.81
N GLY A 154 3.81 -17.36 9.78
CA GLY A 154 3.35 -16.40 10.78
C GLY A 154 3.94 -14.99 10.69
N LYS A 155 4.86 -14.72 9.76
CA LYS A 155 5.45 -13.39 9.54
C LYS A 155 4.78 -12.70 8.39
N LYS A 156 4.37 -11.42 8.56
CA LYS A 156 3.83 -10.59 7.48
C LYS A 156 4.89 -10.39 6.39
N VAL A 157 4.50 -10.57 5.14
CA VAL A 157 5.36 -10.36 3.97
C VAL A 157 5.28 -8.91 3.53
N GLY A 158 6.45 -8.27 3.46
CA GLY A 158 6.59 -6.88 3.04
C GLY A 158 6.02 -5.87 4.04
N ASP A 159 6.13 -4.60 3.68
CA ASP A 159 5.70 -3.43 4.46
C ASP A 159 4.60 -2.61 3.78
N HIS A 160 4.10 -3.07 2.64
CA HIS A 160 3.01 -2.42 1.91
C HIS A 160 1.72 -2.47 2.74
N VAL A 161 1.15 -1.30 3.02
CA VAL A 161 -0.12 -1.11 3.72
C VAL A 161 -1.21 -0.82 2.69
N LEU A 162 -2.41 -1.36 2.88
CA LEU A 162 -3.53 -1.24 1.95
C LEU A 162 -3.22 -1.80 0.54
N ALA A 163 -2.42 -2.89 0.48
CA ALA A 163 -2.10 -3.60 -0.76
C ALA A 163 -3.38 -4.23 -1.39
N SER A 164 -3.54 -4.28 -2.66
CA SER A 164 -2.67 -3.90 -3.77
C SER A 164 -2.93 -2.49 -4.32
N GLY A 165 -3.58 -1.59 -3.57
CA GLY A 165 -3.82 -0.22 -3.98
C GLY A 165 -5.14 0.01 -4.74
N SER A 166 -5.35 1.24 -5.18
CA SER A 166 -6.58 1.72 -5.82
C SER A 166 -6.39 1.90 -7.33
N THR A 167 -7.25 1.27 -8.12
CA THR A 167 -7.33 1.42 -9.59
C THR A 167 -8.79 1.38 -10.03
N ASP A 168 -9.06 1.62 -11.30
CA ASP A 168 -10.34 1.21 -11.89
C ASP A 168 -10.33 -0.31 -12.11
N TYR A 169 -10.82 -1.07 -11.13
CA TYR A 169 -10.82 -2.53 -11.16
C TYR A 169 -11.66 -3.13 -12.31
N ARG A 170 -12.36 -2.33 -13.09
CA ARG A 170 -13.02 -2.79 -14.33
C ARG A 170 -12.00 -2.89 -15.48
N ILE A 171 -10.86 -2.21 -15.36
CA ILE A 171 -9.81 -2.11 -16.37
C ILE A 171 -8.60 -2.89 -15.94
N ARG A 172 -8.05 -2.60 -14.76
CA ARG A 172 -6.83 -3.25 -14.26
C ARG A 172 -6.81 -3.38 -12.75
N VAL A 173 -5.98 -4.31 -12.29
CA VAL A 173 -5.57 -4.49 -10.89
C VAL A 173 -4.05 -4.49 -10.80
N GLN A 174 -3.51 -3.99 -9.71
CA GLN A 174 -2.08 -4.01 -9.45
C GLN A 174 -1.66 -5.38 -8.89
N GLN A 175 -0.48 -5.84 -9.32
CA GLN A 175 0.26 -6.93 -8.68
C GLN A 175 1.39 -6.35 -7.85
N ASP A 176 1.60 -6.95 -6.69
CA ASP A 176 2.80 -6.76 -5.88
C ASP A 176 3.71 -7.97 -6.00
N VAL A 177 5.01 -7.74 -5.96
CA VAL A 177 6.03 -8.80 -6.00
C VAL A 177 6.92 -8.66 -4.78
N TYR A 178 7.27 -9.79 -4.17
CA TYR A 178 8.09 -9.84 -2.96
C TYR A 178 9.19 -10.87 -3.10
N GLU A 179 10.42 -10.54 -2.65
CA GLU A 179 11.49 -11.50 -2.42
C GLU A 179 11.24 -12.19 -1.06
N VAL A 180 10.83 -13.45 -1.08
CA VAL A 180 10.33 -14.14 0.12
C VAL A 180 11.23 -15.24 0.67
N GLY A 181 12.43 -15.40 0.12
CA GLY A 181 13.42 -16.37 0.63
C GLY A 181 13.61 -16.31 2.16
N PRO A 182 13.77 -15.13 2.79
CA PRO A 182 13.96 -15.01 4.24
C PRO A 182 12.76 -15.44 5.10
N TYR A 183 11.57 -15.59 4.52
CA TYR A 183 10.35 -16.01 5.22
C TYR A 183 10.13 -17.53 5.17
N LEU A 184 10.85 -18.22 4.27
CA LEU A 184 10.69 -19.66 4.01
C LEU A 184 11.77 -20.46 4.70
N LYS A 185 11.51 -21.78 4.87
CA LYS A 185 12.45 -22.73 5.46
C LYS A 185 12.35 -24.08 4.75
N LYS A 186 13.40 -24.88 4.86
CA LYS A 186 13.34 -26.30 4.49
C LYS A 186 12.29 -27.04 5.30
N GLY A 187 11.58 -27.97 4.68
CA GLY A 187 10.48 -28.73 5.26
C GLY A 187 9.15 -28.00 5.18
N LYS A 188 8.33 -28.12 6.19
CA LYS A 188 6.96 -27.57 6.23
C LYS A 188 6.93 -26.04 6.31
N ASN A 189 6.16 -25.45 5.44
CA ASN A 189 5.86 -24.02 5.38
C ASN A 189 4.36 -23.80 5.34
N GLU A 190 3.92 -22.64 5.79
CA GLU A 190 2.54 -22.23 5.78
C GLU A 190 2.39 -20.83 5.20
N LEU A 191 1.41 -20.67 4.33
CA LEU A 191 1.04 -19.40 3.73
C LEU A 191 -0.39 -19.04 4.15
N HIS A 192 -0.58 -17.83 4.68
CA HIS A 192 -1.89 -17.27 5.00
C HIS A 192 -2.12 -15.97 4.25
N VAL A 193 -3.38 -15.75 3.85
CA VAL A 193 -3.84 -14.50 3.26
C VAL A 193 -5.08 -14.01 3.99
N LEU A 194 -5.07 -12.76 4.42
CA LEU A 194 -6.25 -12.01 4.83
C LEU A 194 -6.73 -11.19 3.63
N LEU A 195 -8.02 -11.20 3.33
CA LEU A 195 -8.59 -10.49 2.20
C LEU A 195 -9.83 -9.71 2.62
N ALA A 196 -9.71 -8.38 2.65
CA ALA A 196 -10.73 -7.42 3.05
C ALA A 196 -11.42 -6.73 1.86
N ASP A 197 -12.48 -5.99 2.13
CA ASP A 197 -13.29 -5.29 1.12
C ASP A 197 -12.51 -4.26 0.30
N GLY A 198 -11.71 -3.40 0.96
CA GLY A 198 -10.93 -2.34 0.37
C GLY A 198 -11.73 -1.39 -0.54
N TRP A 199 -11.05 -0.81 -1.54
CA TRP A 199 -11.72 0.01 -2.55
C TRP A 199 -12.65 -0.80 -3.47
N TYR A 200 -12.40 -2.11 -3.62
CA TYR A 200 -13.16 -2.95 -4.55
C TYR A 200 -14.63 -3.15 -4.14
N ARG A 201 -14.86 -3.51 -2.86
CA ARG A 201 -16.18 -3.84 -2.32
C ARG A 201 -16.63 -2.90 -1.20
N GLY A 202 -15.71 -2.26 -0.52
CA GLY A 202 -15.92 -1.37 0.61
C GLY A 202 -16.49 -0.01 0.25
N SER A 203 -16.53 0.89 1.23
CA SER A 203 -17.07 2.25 1.09
C SER A 203 -16.08 3.16 0.35
N ILE A 204 -16.51 3.80 -0.73
CA ILE A 204 -15.75 4.81 -1.48
C ILE A 204 -16.57 6.08 -1.72
N GLY A 205 -15.86 7.19 -1.95
CA GLY A 205 -16.44 8.51 -2.18
C GLY A 205 -17.15 9.10 -0.96
N ALA A 206 -17.57 10.36 -1.04
CA ALA A 206 -18.19 11.10 0.05
C ALA A 206 -19.40 10.38 0.66
N LYS A 207 -20.22 9.79 -0.19
CA LYS A 207 -21.48 9.12 0.21
C LYS A 207 -21.33 7.66 0.60
N GLY A 208 -20.09 7.12 0.62
CA GLY A 208 -19.80 5.73 1.00
C GLY A 208 -20.51 4.71 0.12
N PHE A 209 -20.31 4.78 -1.19
CA PHE A 209 -20.82 3.76 -2.11
C PHE A 209 -20.07 2.45 -1.91
N THR A 210 -20.81 1.36 -1.81
CA THR A 210 -20.26 0.01 -1.61
C THR A 210 -20.57 -0.90 -2.81
N TYR A 211 -19.76 -1.96 -2.99
CA TYR A 211 -19.93 -2.92 -4.10
C TYR A 211 -19.83 -2.27 -5.48
N VAL A 212 -19.02 -1.23 -5.61
CA VAL A 212 -18.91 -0.44 -6.85
C VAL A 212 -18.32 -1.27 -7.97
N PHE A 213 -17.27 -2.03 -7.69
CA PHE A 213 -16.59 -2.83 -8.71
C PHE A 213 -17.04 -4.29 -8.73
N GLY A 214 -17.58 -4.82 -7.63
CA GLY A 214 -18.05 -6.20 -7.61
C GLY A 214 -18.55 -6.67 -6.27
N LYS A 215 -19.04 -7.93 -6.27
CA LYS A 215 -19.62 -8.56 -5.08
C LYS A 215 -18.61 -9.41 -4.30
N TYR A 216 -17.70 -10.07 -5.00
CA TYR A 216 -16.81 -11.07 -4.43
C TYR A 216 -15.38 -10.54 -4.46
N THR A 217 -14.78 -10.39 -3.29
CA THR A 217 -13.35 -10.21 -3.16
C THR A 217 -12.63 -11.44 -3.69
N LYS A 218 -11.48 -11.24 -4.33
CA LYS A 218 -10.71 -12.32 -4.96
C LYS A 218 -9.22 -12.08 -4.73
N VAL A 219 -8.46 -13.15 -4.70
CA VAL A 219 -7.00 -13.09 -4.66
C VAL A 219 -6.40 -14.03 -5.68
N LEU A 220 -5.31 -13.62 -6.28
CA LEU A 220 -4.44 -14.39 -7.15
C LEU A 220 -3.04 -14.34 -6.53
N LEU A 221 -2.40 -15.52 -6.41
CA LEU A 221 -1.13 -15.60 -5.72
C LEU A 221 -0.29 -16.71 -6.38
N GLN A 222 0.96 -16.37 -6.73
CA GLN A 222 1.93 -17.30 -7.30
C GLN A 222 3.26 -17.18 -6.55
N LEU A 223 3.60 -18.21 -5.80
CA LEU A 223 4.91 -18.35 -5.17
C LEU A 223 5.78 -19.26 -6.06
N GLN A 224 6.88 -18.70 -6.54
CA GLN A 224 7.91 -19.43 -7.27
C GLN A 224 9.13 -19.57 -6.37
N VAL A 225 9.62 -20.80 -6.20
CA VAL A 225 10.78 -21.13 -5.38
C VAL A 225 11.79 -21.87 -6.24
N GLU A 226 12.98 -21.31 -6.40
CA GLU A 226 14.14 -21.99 -6.96
C GLU A 226 14.87 -22.72 -5.83
N GLN A 227 14.98 -24.04 -5.93
CA GLN A 227 15.69 -24.87 -4.97
C GLN A 227 17.19 -24.94 -5.30
N ALA A 228 18.01 -25.32 -4.33
CA ALA A 228 19.46 -25.43 -4.49
C ALA A 228 19.88 -26.45 -5.55
N ASP A 229 19.05 -27.46 -5.84
CA ASP A 229 19.25 -28.46 -6.90
C ASP A 229 18.89 -27.93 -8.31
N GLY A 230 18.42 -26.67 -8.40
CA GLY A 230 18.01 -26.03 -9.65
C GLY A 230 16.55 -26.30 -10.04
N LYS A 231 15.78 -27.06 -9.26
CA LYS A 231 14.36 -27.29 -9.49
C LYS A 231 13.53 -26.08 -9.07
N THR A 232 12.54 -25.74 -9.89
CA THR A 232 11.54 -24.70 -9.56
C THR A 232 10.26 -25.34 -9.06
N ILE A 233 9.81 -24.92 -7.88
CA ILE A 233 8.53 -25.30 -7.27
C ILE A 233 7.58 -24.12 -7.33
N TYR A 234 6.33 -24.39 -7.66
CA TYR A 234 5.24 -23.41 -7.65
C TYR A 234 4.22 -23.75 -6.59
N VAL A 235 3.88 -22.77 -5.75
CA VAL A 235 2.73 -22.83 -4.84
C VAL A 235 1.75 -21.76 -5.30
N ASN A 236 0.77 -22.19 -6.08
CA ASN A 236 -0.19 -21.32 -6.75
C ASN A 236 -1.53 -21.34 -6.01
N SER A 237 -2.23 -20.20 -6.04
CA SER A 237 -3.62 -20.17 -5.60
C SER A 237 -4.50 -21.00 -6.54
N ASP A 238 -5.26 -21.89 -5.96
CA ASP A 238 -6.23 -22.79 -6.57
C ASP A 238 -7.25 -23.27 -5.54
N SER A 239 -8.14 -24.19 -5.94
CA SER A 239 -9.14 -24.79 -5.05
C SER A 239 -8.59 -25.64 -3.91
N SER A 240 -7.28 -25.93 -3.87
CA SER A 240 -6.64 -26.63 -2.75
C SER A 240 -6.39 -25.76 -1.53
N PHE A 241 -6.48 -24.43 -1.66
CA PHE A 241 -6.41 -23.53 -0.52
C PHE A 241 -7.58 -23.75 0.42
N ARG A 242 -7.30 -23.81 1.71
CA ARG A 242 -8.31 -23.78 2.77
C ARG A 242 -8.83 -22.35 2.92
N TRP A 243 -10.09 -22.22 3.31
CA TRP A 243 -10.75 -20.92 3.43
C TRP A 243 -11.70 -20.87 4.63
N SER A 244 -11.82 -19.67 5.20
CA SER A 244 -12.82 -19.31 6.19
C SER A 244 -13.17 -17.83 6.11
N ASN A 245 -14.42 -17.46 6.39
CA ASN A 245 -14.81 -16.08 6.70
C ASN A 245 -15.25 -15.92 8.16
N ASP A 246 -14.85 -16.84 9.03
CA ASP A 246 -15.06 -16.73 10.47
C ASP A 246 -13.79 -16.23 11.17
N SER A 247 -13.24 -15.15 10.65
CA SER A 247 -12.02 -14.53 11.18
C SER A 247 -12.32 -13.64 12.39
N PRO A 248 -11.32 -13.37 13.26
CA PRO A 248 -11.43 -12.35 14.31
C PRO A 248 -11.85 -10.99 13.78
N LEU A 249 -11.42 -10.63 12.57
CA LEU A 249 -11.79 -9.37 11.92
C LEU A 249 -13.17 -9.49 11.26
N ARG A 250 -14.21 -9.22 12.06
CA ARG A 250 -15.63 -9.39 11.71
C ARG A 250 -16.15 -8.39 10.69
N PHE A 251 -15.45 -7.27 10.54
CA PHE A 251 -15.74 -6.20 9.61
C PHE A 251 -14.48 -5.38 9.39
N ALA A 252 -14.19 -5.00 8.15
CA ALA A 252 -13.15 -4.06 7.81
C ALA A 252 -13.59 -3.21 6.61
N ASP A 253 -13.52 -1.90 6.78
CA ASP A 253 -13.90 -0.94 5.75
C ASP A 253 -12.97 0.26 5.79
N LEU A 254 -12.50 0.68 4.63
CA LEU A 254 -11.55 1.80 4.50
C LEU A 254 -11.99 3.09 5.22
N LYS A 255 -13.31 3.35 5.32
CA LYS A 255 -13.86 4.58 5.87
C LYS A 255 -14.59 4.40 7.19
N ASP A 256 -15.33 3.29 7.32
CA ASP A 256 -16.18 3.09 8.49
C ASP A 256 -15.42 2.45 9.66
N GLY A 257 -14.29 1.77 9.39
CA GLY A 257 -13.43 1.23 10.45
C GLY A 257 -13.43 -0.29 10.51
N GLU A 258 -13.19 -0.83 11.72
CA GLU A 258 -13.02 -2.27 11.92
C GLU A 258 -13.82 -2.77 13.15
N ILE A 259 -14.30 -4.02 13.05
CA ILE A 259 -14.91 -4.75 14.16
C ILE A 259 -14.11 -6.03 14.37
N VAL A 260 -13.58 -6.19 15.57
CA VAL A 260 -12.71 -7.31 15.93
C VAL A 260 -13.27 -8.08 17.12
N ASP A 261 -13.32 -9.39 17.03
CA ASP A 261 -13.52 -10.28 18.19
C ASP A 261 -12.28 -11.12 18.40
N ASN A 262 -11.46 -10.71 19.39
CA ASN A 262 -10.17 -11.34 19.68
C ASN A 262 -10.28 -12.73 20.34
N ASN A 263 -11.51 -13.22 20.56
CA ASN A 263 -11.78 -14.56 21.05
C ASN A 263 -11.93 -15.61 19.93
N LEU A 264 -12.08 -15.16 18.68
CA LEU A 264 -12.32 -16.05 17.57
C LEU A 264 -11.02 -16.57 16.95
N VAL A 265 -11.06 -17.84 16.55
CA VAL A 265 -10.01 -18.48 15.75
C VAL A 265 -10.69 -19.02 14.49
N PRO A 266 -10.21 -18.67 13.28
CA PRO A 266 -10.86 -19.10 12.04
C PRO A 266 -10.76 -20.62 11.86
N SER A 267 -11.89 -21.26 11.52
CA SER A 267 -11.90 -22.68 11.15
C SER A 267 -11.68 -22.82 9.64
N LEU A 268 -10.50 -23.29 9.26
CA LEU A 268 -10.07 -23.48 7.87
C LEU A 268 -10.50 -24.86 7.33
N SER A 269 -11.78 -25.20 7.48
CA SER A 269 -12.32 -26.52 7.10
C SER A 269 -12.86 -26.59 5.65
N LYS A 270 -13.13 -25.44 5.03
CA LYS A 270 -13.65 -25.36 3.65
C LYS A 270 -12.52 -25.11 2.66
N HIS A 271 -12.80 -25.33 1.38
CA HIS A 271 -11.93 -25.01 0.27
C HIS A 271 -12.31 -23.69 -0.39
N ALA A 272 -11.33 -23.00 -0.95
CA ALA A 272 -11.54 -21.84 -1.80
C ALA A 272 -12.21 -22.26 -3.12
N VAL A 273 -12.93 -21.32 -3.75
CA VAL A 273 -13.57 -21.50 -5.05
C VAL A 273 -12.75 -20.77 -6.11
N GLU A 274 -12.37 -21.48 -7.17
CA GLU A 274 -11.73 -20.87 -8.33
C GLU A 274 -12.71 -19.94 -9.07
N THR A 275 -12.17 -18.89 -9.64
CA THR A 275 -12.92 -17.86 -10.35
C THR A 275 -12.04 -17.19 -11.41
N SER A 276 -12.52 -16.13 -12.06
CA SER A 276 -11.78 -15.38 -13.06
C SER A 276 -11.82 -13.87 -12.79
N TYR A 277 -10.94 -13.17 -13.45
CA TYR A 277 -10.94 -11.72 -13.60
C TYR A 277 -10.49 -11.38 -15.04
N ASP A 278 -11.27 -10.53 -15.71
CA ASP A 278 -11.07 -10.24 -17.13
C ASP A 278 -10.22 -9.00 -17.38
N GLY A 279 -9.97 -8.17 -16.34
CA GLY A 279 -9.10 -6.99 -16.45
C GLY A 279 -7.62 -7.34 -16.54
N LEU A 280 -6.82 -6.32 -16.77
CA LEU A 280 -5.37 -6.43 -16.84
C LEU A 280 -4.79 -6.60 -15.42
N ILE A 281 -3.68 -7.31 -15.33
CA ILE A 281 -2.82 -7.37 -14.14
C ILE A 281 -1.54 -6.64 -14.49
N THR A 282 -1.26 -5.53 -13.80
CA THR A 282 -0.10 -4.66 -14.06
C THR A 282 0.66 -4.39 -12.78
N CYS A 283 1.94 -4.03 -12.86
CA CYS A 283 2.62 -3.47 -11.69
C CYS A 283 2.15 -2.04 -11.41
N SER A 284 2.26 -1.60 -10.18
CA SER A 284 1.91 -0.21 -9.83
C SER A 284 2.92 0.77 -10.41
N ASN A 285 4.20 0.37 -10.53
CA ASN A 285 5.34 1.23 -10.84
C ASN A 285 5.36 2.50 -9.98
N ASN A 286 4.87 2.40 -8.76
CA ASN A 286 4.71 3.46 -7.78
C ASN A 286 5.41 3.13 -6.48
N VAL A 287 5.58 4.14 -5.63
CA VAL A 287 5.96 3.93 -4.23
C VAL A 287 4.77 3.38 -3.45
N HIS A 288 4.99 2.35 -2.66
CA HIS A 288 3.94 1.71 -1.86
C HIS A 288 3.51 2.61 -0.68
N VAL A 289 2.27 2.44 -0.24
CA VAL A 289 1.82 3.00 1.04
C VAL A 289 2.51 2.26 2.17
N LYS A 290 3.12 3.00 3.10
CA LYS A 290 3.84 2.46 4.27
C LYS A 290 3.46 3.20 5.55
N GLU A 291 3.74 2.56 6.68
CA GLU A 291 3.79 3.23 7.97
C GLU A 291 5.02 4.16 8.02
N ARG A 292 4.80 5.41 8.37
CA ARG A 292 5.86 6.45 8.39
C ARG A 292 6.31 6.77 9.80
N ASN A 293 5.36 7.11 10.66
CA ASN A 293 5.63 7.54 12.01
C ASN A 293 4.69 6.84 12.99
N VAL A 294 5.23 6.44 14.13
CA VAL A 294 4.48 6.01 15.31
C VAL A 294 4.51 7.17 16.31
N LEU A 295 3.36 7.70 16.67
CA LEU A 295 3.21 8.92 17.45
C LEU A 295 2.51 8.62 18.77
N ASP A 296 3.12 9.06 19.86
CA ASP A 296 2.52 9.07 21.18
C ASP A 296 1.50 10.22 21.31
N PRO A 297 0.44 10.08 22.10
CA PRO A 297 -0.42 11.19 22.44
C PRO A 297 0.35 12.26 23.23
N VAL A 298 0.08 13.52 22.93
CA VAL A 298 0.65 14.68 23.65
C VAL A 298 -0.25 15.16 24.77
N GLU A 299 -1.49 14.67 24.84
CA GLU A 299 -2.47 15.03 25.87
C GLU A 299 -3.49 13.90 26.04
N GLU A 300 -3.90 13.70 27.30
CA GLU A 300 -4.99 12.81 27.70
C GLU A 300 -6.09 13.63 28.37
N ILE A 301 -7.28 13.66 27.77
CA ILE A 301 -8.46 14.33 28.28
C ILE A 301 -9.36 13.27 28.92
N LYS A 302 -9.34 13.16 30.25
CA LYS A 302 -10.14 12.18 31.01
C LYS A 302 -11.59 12.63 31.12
N ILE A 303 -12.50 11.92 30.48
CA ILE A 303 -13.95 12.16 30.56
C ILE A 303 -14.57 11.38 31.72
N SER A 304 -14.16 10.11 31.88
CA SER A 304 -14.55 9.23 32.99
C SER A 304 -13.52 8.15 33.24
N SER A 305 -13.78 7.26 34.21
CA SER A 305 -12.95 6.07 34.44
C SER A 305 -12.96 5.05 33.27
N LYS A 306 -13.88 5.21 32.33
CA LYS A 306 -14.06 4.32 31.17
C LYS A 306 -13.90 5.02 29.83
N GLU A 307 -13.60 6.33 29.85
CA GLU A 307 -13.57 7.13 28.63
C GLU A 307 -12.49 8.19 28.69
N ILE A 308 -11.60 8.19 27.70
CA ILE A 308 -10.47 9.11 27.55
C ILE A 308 -10.38 9.56 26.10
N THR A 309 -10.17 10.84 25.86
CA THR A 309 -9.80 11.36 24.55
C THR A 309 -8.30 11.66 24.53
N TYR A 310 -7.62 11.08 23.57
CA TYR A 310 -6.20 11.30 23.30
C TYR A 310 -6.03 12.32 22.19
N ARG A 311 -5.13 13.28 22.37
CA ARG A 311 -4.73 14.25 21.34
C ARG A 311 -3.31 13.93 20.85
N PHE A 312 -3.14 13.81 19.53
CA PHE A 312 -1.85 13.61 18.88
C PHE A 312 -1.23 14.94 18.45
N PRO A 313 0.09 14.96 18.13
CA PRO A 313 0.83 16.20 17.87
C PRO A 313 0.22 17.05 16.74
N PHE A 314 -0.22 16.41 15.66
CA PHE A 314 -0.77 17.05 14.46
C PHE A 314 -1.89 16.21 13.85
N ASN A 315 -2.63 16.78 12.89
CA ASN A 315 -3.62 16.05 12.11
C ASN A 315 -2.92 15.17 11.07
N LEU A 316 -3.28 13.89 10.97
CA LEU A 316 -2.62 12.91 10.13
C LEU A 316 -3.63 11.99 9.44
N ALA A 317 -3.20 11.36 8.34
CA ALA A 317 -3.87 10.19 7.79
C ALA A 317 -3.20 8.93 8.32
N GLY A 318 -4.02 7.99 8.83
CA GLY A 318 -3.50 6.77 9.42
C GLY A 318 -4.53 6.05 10.26
N TYR A 319 -4.03 5.33 11.24
CA TYR A 319 -4.82 4.52 12.16
C TYR A 319 -4.15 4.44 13.54
N VAL A 320 -4.69 3.62 14.42
CA VAL A 320 -4.12 3.42 15.76
C VAL A 320 -3.73 1.99 16.01
N SER A 321 -2.72 1.81 16.86
CA SER A 321 -2.47 0.57 17.57
C SER A 321 -2.66 0.78 19.06
N PHE A 322 -3.02 -0.28 19.79
CA PHE A 322 -3.16 -0.20 21.25
C PHE A 322 -2.81 -1.52 21.93
N GLU A 323 -2.49 -1.41 23.22
CA GLU A 323 -2.37 -2.55 24.15
C GLU A 323 -3.14 -2.27 25.44
N CYS A 324 -3.71 -3.31 26.02
CA CYS A 324 -4.39 -3.23 27.30
C CYS A 324 -4.47 -4.57 28.02
N GLN A 325 -4.79 -4.51 29.33
CA GLN A 325 -5.24 -5.68 30.09
C GLN A 325 -6.77 -5.62 30.24
N ALA A 326 -7.45 -6.71 29.90
CA ALA A 326 -8.90 -6.77 29.91
C ALA A 326 -9.41 -8.15 30.32
N ARG A 327 -10.71 -8.25 30.62
CA ARG A 327 -11.40 -9.53 30.81
C ARG A 327 -12.03 -9.97 29.50
N LYS A 328 -12.21 -11.26 29.34
CA LYS A 328 -12.94 -11.81 28.18
C LYS A 328 -14.32 -11.18 28.06
N GLY A 329 -14.61 -10.64 26.88
CA GLY A 329 -15.90 -9.97 26.58
C GLY A 329 -15.94 -8.49 26.90
N ASP A 330 -14.95 -7.91 27.58
CA ASP A 330 -14.83 -6.45 27.65
C ASP A 330 -14.73 -5.88 26.22
N THR A 331 -15.31 -4.68 26.02
CA THR A 331 -15.28 -4.01 24.71
C THR A 331 -14.54 -2.70 24.78
N ILE A 332 -13.84 -2.39 23.70
CA ILE A 332 -13.15 -1.12 23.47
C ILE A 332 -13.70 -0.52 22.17
N ASP A 333 -14.22 0.67 22.25
CA ASP A 333 -14.63 1.51 21.13
C ASP A 333 -13.64 2.66 20.97
N ILE A 334 -13.09 2.84 19.77
CA ILE A 334 -12.19 3.95 19.44
C ILE A 334 -12.79 4.71 18.26
N VAL A 335 -13.01 6.01 18.43
CA VAL A 335 -13.48 6.90 17.36
C VAL A 335 -12.37 7.89 17.04
N LEU A 336 -11.98 7.96 15.75
CA LEU A 336 -10.94 8.85 15.26
C LEU A 336 -11.53 10.06 14.55
N GLY A 337 -11.02 11.26 14.82
CA GLY A 337 -11.49 12.47 14.16
C GLY A 337 -10.58 13.68 14.35
N GLU A 338 -10.88 14.76 13.64
CA GLU A 338 -10.04 15.95 13.54
C GLU A 338 -10.35 16.99 14.64
N ILE A 339 -11.53 16.92 15.22
CA ILE A 339 -12.02 17.87 16.22
C ILE A 339 -12.62 17.14 17.43
N VAL A 340 -12.71 17.82 18.54
CA VAL A 340 -13.52 17.41 19.69
C VAL A 340 -14.83 18.21 19.77
N ASP A 341 -15.85 17.61 20.33
CA ASP A 341 -17.12 18.28 20.62
C ASP A 341 -17.11 19.00 21.99
N LYS A 342 -18.22 19.56 22.37
CA LYS A 342 -18.39 20.29 23.66
C LYS A 342 -18.20 19.40 24.91
N ASP A 343 -18.26 18.10 24.77
CA ASP A 343 -18.10 17.11 25.83
C ASP A 343 -16.72 16.42 25.76
N ASP A 344 -15.75 17.05 25.09
CA ASP A 344 -14.38 16.60 24.89
C ASP A 344 -14.26 15.25 24.15
N ARG A 345 -15.32 14.81 23.46
CA ARG A 345 -15.31 13.61 22.62
C ARG A 345 -14.93 13.94 21.19
N THR A 346 -14.31 12.97 20.53
CA THR A 346 -14.02 13.09 19.10
C THR A 346 -15.30 13.29 18.29
N GLY A 347 -15.39 14.45 17.64
CA GLY A 347 -16.51 14.84 16.77
C GLY A 347 -16.25 14.44 15.31
N LEU A 348 -17.32 14.00 14.63
CA LEU A 348 -17.27 13.65 13.21
C LEU A 348 -18.20 14.53 12.35
N SER A 349 -18.81 15.55 12.92
CA SER A 349 -19.80 16.40 12.22
C SER A 349 -19.21 17.14 11.02
N ASN A 350 -17.93 17.49 11.07
CA ASN A 350 -17.20 18.18 10.00
C ASN A 350 -16.84 17.27 8.81
N VAL A 351 -16.85 15.94 8.99
CA VAL A 351 -16.39 14.98 7.97
C VAL A 351 -17.45 13.99 7.51
N GLN A 352 -18.59 13.90 8.22
CA GLN A 352 -19.62 12.93 7.88
C GLN A 352 -20.58 13.44 6.80
N CYS A 353 -20.84 12.58 5.83
CA CYS A 353 -21.97 12.70 4.91
C CYS A 353 -23.07 11.72 5.29
N THR A 354 -24.32 12.12 5.00
CA THR A 354 -25.49 11.26 5.23
C THR A 354 -26.10 10.82 3.92
N ARG A 355 -26.28 9.50 3.75
CA ARG A 355 -26.97 8.90 2.63
C ARG A 355 -28.01 7.88 3.14
N LYS A 356 -29.27 8.06 2.76
CA LYS A 356 -30.38 7.15 3.17
C LYS A 356 -30.33 6.83 4.67
N LYS A 357 -30.21 7.86 5.52
CA LYS A 357 -30.11 7.77 6.99
C LYS A 357 -28.84 7.09 7.55
N LYS A 358 -27.89 6.70 6.71
CA LYS A 358 -26.57 6.19 7.13
C LYS A 358 -25.55 7.32 7.06
N LYS A 359 -24.77 7.46 8.12
CA LYS A 359 -23.62 8.37 8.18
C LYS A 359 -22.34 7.63 7.81
N THR A 360 -21.45 8.29 7.10
CA THR A 360 -20.11 7.80 6.76
C THR A 360 -19.17 9.01 6.54
N PRO A 361 -17.87 8.94 6.88
CA PRO A 361 -17.18 7.84 7.55
C PRO A 361 -17.59 7.70 9.02
N LEU A 362 -17.46 6.50 9.59
CA LEU A 362 -17.61 6.27 11.02
C LEU A 362 -16.27 6.37 11.75
N GLN A 363 -15.17 6.05 11.07
CA GLN A 363 -13.80 6.06 11.60
C GLN A 363 -13.73 5.40 13.00
N LYS A 364 -14.37 4.22 13.12
CA LYS A 364 -14.57 3.55 14.40
C LYS A 364 -13.93 2.17 14.43
N ILE A 365 -13.21 1.87 15.49
CA ILE A 365 -12.75 0.53 15.81
C ILE A 365 -13.58 0.02 16.98
N HIS A 366 -14.18 -1.16 16.83
CA HIS A 366 -14.86 -1.89 17.89
C HIS A 366 -14.12 -3.18 18.16
N PHE A 367 -13.61 -3.37 19.36
CA PHE A 367 -12.77 -4.49 19.73
C PHE A 367 -13.35 -5.24 20.94
N VAL A 368 -13.58 -6.55 20.79
CA VAL A 368 -13.99 -7.45 21.87
C VAL A 368 -12.75 -8.17 22.40
N CYS A 369 -12.45 -7.95 23.68
CA CYS A 369 -11.25 -8.43 24.32
C CYS A 369 -11.31 -9.93 24.67
N LYS A 370 -10.17 -10.61 24.58
CA LYS A 370 -9.91 -11.88 25.28
C LYS A 370 -9.45 -11.62 26.70
N ASP A 371 -9.37 -12.67 27.52
CA ASP A 371 -8.84 -12.54 28.86
C ASP A 371 -7.32 -12.25 28.86
N GLY A 372 -6.88 -11.33 29.73
CA GLY A 372 -5.49 -10.93 29.89
C GLY A 372 -5.04 -9.85 28.89
N ARG A 373 -3.82 -9.96 28.38
CA ARG A 373 -3.22 -8.98 27.47
C ARG A 373 -3.86 -9.03 26.08
N ASN A 374 -4.29 -7.87 25.64
CA ASN A 374 -4.79 -7.62 24.31
C ASN A 374 -3.90 -6.59 23.62
N GLU A 375 -3.58 -6.87 22.35
CA GLU A 375 -2.87 -5.99 21.46
C GLU A 375 -3.63 -5.96 20.14
N TYR A 376 -3.75 -4.78 19.57
CA TYR A 376 -4.35 -4.62 18.26
C TYR A 376 -3.63 -3.55 17.45
N HIS A 377 -3.43 -3.86 16.20
CA HIS A 377 -2.92 -2.98 15.16
C HIS A 377 -3.94 -2.97 14.04
N THR A 378 -4.47 -1.78 13.72
CA THR A 378 -5.45 -1.61 12.64
C THR A 378 -4.86 -2.07 11.30
N ARG A 379 -5.67 -2.67 10.41
CA ARG A 379 -5.16 -3.37 9.23
C ARG A 379 -5.65 -2.81 7.89
N PHE A 380 -6.98 -2.68 7.73
CA PHE A 380 -7.62 -2.40 6.44
C PHE A 380 -8.48 -1.14 6.46
N PHE A 381 -8.28 -0.29 7.44
CA PHE A 381 -8.92 0.99 7.64
C PHE A 381 -7.86 2.08 7.78
N TYR A 382 -8.17 3.31 7.35
CA TYR A 382 -7.47 4.49 7.79
C TYR A 382 -8.42 5.66 7.96
N GLY A 383 -8.07 6.64 8.77
CA GLY A 383 -8.81 7.86 9.02
C GLY A 383 -7.93 9.10 8.91
N GLY A 384 -8.54 10.27 8.67
CA GLY A 384 -7.92 11.54 8.98
C GLY A 384 -8.27 11.92 10.42
N PHE A 385 -7.27 12.17 11.27
CA PHE A 385 -7.53 12.45 12.67
C PHE A 385 -6.39 13.16 13.39
N ARG A 386 -6.73 13.84 14.45
CA ARG A 386 -5.84 14.36 15.49
C ARG A 386 -6.24 13.85 16.88
N TYR A 387 -7.46 13.37 17.03
CA TYR A 387 -8.03 12.92 18.29
C TYR A 387 -8.54 11.49 18.18
N ALA A 388 -8.43 10.75 19.26
CA ALA A 388 -9.00 9.41 19.42
C ALA A 388 -9.75 9.34 20.77
N THR A 389 -11.08 9.22 20.75
CA THR A 389 -11.84 8.91 21.95
C THR A 389 -11.93 7.41 22.12
N VAL A 390 -11.42 6.92 23.22
CA VAL A 390 -11.45 5.52 23.65
C VAL A 390 -12.50 5.36 24.73
N SER A 391 -13.48 4.49 24.49
CA SER A 391 -14.55 4.15 25.44
C SER A 391 -14.52 2.64 25.72
N CYS A 392 -14.53 2.24 27.00
CA CYS A 392 -14.44 0.84 27.39
C CYS A 392 -15.64 0.42 28.25
N SER A 393 -16.04 -0.85 28.16
CA SER A 393 -17.08 -1.42 29.02
C SER A 393 -16.66 -1.49 30.49
N SER A 394 -15.36 -1.67 30.76
CA SER A 394 -14.73 -1.70 32.09
C SER A 394 -13.72 -0.56 32.23
N PRO A 395 -13.36 -0.13 33.48
CA PRO A 395 -12.35 0.92 33.67
C PRO A 395 -11.02 0.63 33.00
N LEU A 396 -10.43 1.64 32.37
CA LEU A 396 -9.13 1.59 31.71
C LEU A 396 -8.01 1.60 32.76
N SER A 397 -7.39 0.47 33.04
CA SER A 397 -6.33 0.37 34.03
C SER A 397 -4.90 0.32 33.46
N SER A 398 -4.73 0.00 32.18
CA SER A 398 -3.42 -0.11 31.52
C SER A 398 -3.57 0.00 30.02
N PHE A 399 -4.18 1.09 29.56
CA PHE A 399 -4.39 1.32 28.13
C PHE A 399 -3.27 2.18 27.56
N LYS A 400 -2.62 1.70 26.50
CA LYS A 400 -1.68 2.50 25.72
C LYS A 400 -2.12 2.53 24.28
N ILE A 401 -2.00 3.68 23.66
CA ILE A 401 -2.40 3.92 22.28
C ILE A 401 -1.33 4.71 21.54
N HIS A 402 -1.09 4.36 20.28
CA HIS A 402 -0.24 5.10 19.38
C HIS A 402 -1.02 5.42 18.09
N ALA A 403 -0.83 6.60 17.56
CA ALA A 403 -1.23 6.89 16.19
C ALA A 403 -0.13 6.45 15.22
N ILE A 404 -0.53 5.81 14.14
CA ILE A 404 0.37 5.36 13.09
C ILE A 404 0.03 6.13 11.83
N GLN A 405 0.93 7.04 11.45
CA GLN A 405 0.81 7.78 10.21
C GLN A 405 1.14 6.88 9.03
N ILE A 406 0.29 6.86 8.00
CA ILE A 406 0.56 6.18 6.74
C ILE A 406 0.60 7.18 5.58
N ALA A 407 1.43 6.90 4.61
CA ALA A 407 1.49 7.61 3.31
C ALA A 407 2.18 6.73 2.28
N SER A 408 1.97 7.01 1.01
CA SER A 408 2.87 6.53 -0.06
C SER A 408 4.30 6.97 0.25
N ASP A 409 5.27 6.09 0.05
CA ASP A 409 6.65 6.27 0.50
C ASP A 409 7.44 7.26 -0.38
N VAL A 410 6.84 8.44 -0.61
CA VAL A 410 7.48 9.55 -1.30
C VAL A 410 8.63 10.10 -0.45
N LEU A 411 9.80 10.20 -1.05
CA LEU A 411 11.00 10.72 -0.39
C LEU A 411 10.91 12.25 -0.30
N GLN A 412 10.92 12.82 0.91
CA GLN A 412 11.04 14.26 1.07
C GLN A 412 12.44 14.71 0.63
N THR A 413 12.51 15.59 -0.38
CA THR A 413 13.75 16.12 -0.97
C THR A 413 14.01 17.56 -0.62
N SER A 414 13.02 18.24 -0.05
CA SER A 414 13.14 19.64 0.38
C SER A 414 13.48 19.78 1.84
N LYS A 415 14.17 20.86 2.13
CA LYS A 415 14.37 21.39 3.48
C LYS A 415 14.26 22.91 3.42
N PHE A 416 13.43 23.48 4.28
CA PHE A 416 13.22 24.91 4.34
C PHE A 416 13.26 25.41 5.79
N GLU A 417 13.97 26.50 6.03
CA GLU A 417 14.02 27.21 7.30
C GLU A 417 14.27 28.69 7.06
N CYS A 418 13.59 29.55 7.78
CA CYS A 418 13.81 30.98 7.77
C CYS A 418 13.57 31.58 9.17
N SER A 419 13.88 32.88 9.35
CA SER A 419 13.70 33.59 10.62
C SER A 419 12.25 33.80 11.04
N ASN A 420 11.29 33.62 10.15
CA ASN A 420 9.85 33.76 10.47
C ASN A 420 9.25 32.41 10.83
N HIS A 421 8.90 32.23 12.10
CA HIS A 421 8.30 31.01 12.62
C HIS A 421 7.00 30.61 11.90
N LEU A 422 6.14 31.54 11.53
CA LEU A 422 4.88 31.22 10.84
C LEU A 422 5.10 30.67 9.44
N VAL A 423 6.16 31.12 8.76
CA VAL A 423 6.51 30.58 7.44
C VAL A 423 7.08 29.16 7.56
N ASN A 424 7.90 28.90 8.58
CA ASN A 424 8.38 27.55 8.87
C ASN A 424 7.22 26.60 9.19
N LEU A 425 6.28 27.04 10.04
CA LEU A 425 5.09 26.26 10.37
C LEU A 425 4.19 26.00 9.14
N PHE A 426 4.07 26.98 8.23
CA PHE A 426 3.36 26.81 6.98
C PHE A 426 4.00 25.70 6.10
N TYR A 427 5.35 25.70 6.00
CA TYR A 427 6.07 24.65 5.29
C TYR A 427 5.83 23.27 5.91
N GLU A 428 5.94 23.13 7.22
CA GLU A 428 5.68 21.88 7.95
C GLU A 428 4.24 21.38 7.72
N ASN A 429 3.25 22.28 7.84
CA ASN A 429 1.84 21.95 7.60
C ASN A 429 1.59 21.52 6.15
N THR A 430 2.31 22.10 5.19
CA THR A 430 2.23 21.69 3.78
C THR A 430 2.74 20.26 3.58
N ILE A 431 3.86 19.88 4.25
CA ILE A 431 4.35 18.50 4.24
C ILE A 431 3.35 17.54 4.89
N HIS A 432 2.77 17.89 6.04
CA HIS A 432 1.75 17.06 6.69
C HIS A 432 0.52 16.86 5.80
N SER A 433 0.06 17.92 5.12
CA SER A 433 -1.06 17.85 4.18
C SER A 433 -0.73 16.98 2.98
N LEU A 434 0.48 17.13 2.39
CA LEU A 434 0.97 16.29 1.30
C LEU A 434 0.93 14.81 1.68
N LEU A 435 1.54 14.44 2.80
CA LEU A 435 1.60 13.06 3.25
C LEU A 435 0.20 12.50 3.55
N SER A 436 -0.66 13.29 4.18
CA SER A 436 -2.03 12.86 4.53
C SER A 436 -2.94 12.63 3.31
N ASN A 437 -2.59 13.23 2.18
CA ASN A 437 -3.34 13.12 0.92
C ASN A 437 -2.58 12.34 -0.17
N SER A 438 -1.48 11.65 0.17
CA SER A 438 -0.73 10.78 -0.74
C SER A 438 -0.84 9.32 -0.28
N ILE A 439 -2.00 8.70 -0.50
CA ILE A 439 -2.26 7.30 -0.12
C ILE A 439 -2.67 6.52 -1.37
N ASP A 440 -1.67 5.96 -2.06
CA ASP A 440 -1.73 5.28 -3.36
C ASP A 440 -2.18 6.19 -4.52
N ILE A 441 -3.05 7.16 -4.24
CA ILE A 441 -3.51 8.23 -5.14
C ILE A 441 -3.46 9.58 -4.42
N PRO A 442 -3.37 10.71 -5.15
CA PRO A 442 -3.58 12.02 -4.54
C PRO A 442 -5.07 12.20 -4.21
N THR A 443 -5.38 12.38 -2.93
CA THR A 443 -6.75 12.55 -2.46
C THR A 443 -7.02 14.01 -2.12
N ASP A 444 -8.27 14.45 -2.30
CA ASP A 444 -8.77 15.76 -1.89
C ASP A 444 -8.74 15.94 -0.36
N CYS A 445 -9.00 14.89 0.37
CA CYS A 445 -9.01 14.88 1.83
C CYS A 445 -8.79 13.45 2.37
N PRO A 446 -8.21 13.29 3.59
CA PRO A 446 -7.99 11.98 4.19
C PRO A 446 -9.24 11.44 4.92
N THR A 447 -10.36 12.17 4.91
CA THR A 447 -11.55 11.88 5.73
C THR A 447 -12.79 11.55 4.92
N ARG A 448 -13.45 12.58 4.38
CA ARG A 448 -14.82 12.50 3.85
C ARG A 448 -14.89 11.81 2.48
N GLU A 449 -14.05 12.20 1.54
CA GLU A 449 -14.14 11.76 0.15
C GLU A 449 -13.11 10.71 -0.22
N ARG A 450 -11.82 11.03 -0.02
CA ARG A 450 -10.65 10.19 -0.38
C ARG A 450 -10.67 9.83 -1.85
N MET A 451 -10.91 10.83 -2.70
CA MET A 451 -11.03 10.69 -4.14
C MET A 451 -9.91 11.44 -4.85
N GLY A 452 -9.41 10.88 -5.96
CA GLY A 452 -8.37 11.49 -6.77
C GLY A 452 -8.93 12.55 -7.72
N TRP A 453 -9.28 13.72 -7.18
CA TRP A 453 -9.74 14.86 -7.98
C TRP A 453 -8.61 15.37 -8.87
N THR A 454 -8.86 15.43 -10.18
CA THR A 454 -7.84 15.86 -11.15
C THR A 454 -7.52 17.35 -11.05
N GLY A 455 -8.49 18.16 -10.62
CA GLY A 455 -8.28 19.58 -10.34
C GLY A 455 -7.30 19.80 -9.19
N ASP A 456 -7.47 19.08 -8.09
CA ASP A 456 -6.60 19.12 -6.92
C ASP A 456 -5.18 18.68 -7.28
N SER A 457 -5.04 17.56 -7.99
CA SER A 457 -3.73 17.07 -8.43
C SER A 457 -3.03 18.02 -9.40
N GLN A 458 -3.75 18.63 -10.34
CA GLN A 458 -3.21 19.61 -11.27
C GLN A 458 -2.60 20.82 -10.54
N VAL A 459 -3.30 21.35 -9.54
CA VAL A 459 -2.81 22.51 -8.78
C VAL A 459 -1.62 22.14 -7.91
N PHE A 460 -1.62 20.96 -7.33
CA PHE A 460 -0.67 20.59 -6.27
C PHE A 460 0.59 19.87 -6.77
N PHE A 461 0.57 19.16 -7.89
CA PHE A 461 1.71 18.37 -8.37
C PHE A 461 2.99 19.17 -8.54
N ASN A 462 2.88 20.40 -9.04
CA ASN A 462 4.05 21.28 -9.14
C ASN A 462 4.64 21.61 -7.77
N THR A 463 3.82 21.93 -6.79
CA THR A 463 4.26 22.14 -5.39
C THR A 463 4.87 20.88 -4.82
N ALA A 464 4.23 19.73 -4.99
CA ALA A 464 4.72 18.45 -4.51
C ALA A 464 6.11 18.11 -5.06
N SER A 465 6.39 18.43 -6.32
CA SER A 465 7.70 18.18 -6.96
C SER A 465 8.85 19.00 -6.37
N TYR A 466 8.57 20.16 -5.73
CA TYR A 466 9.57 20.91 -4.95
C TYR A 466 9.78 20.32 -3.56
N LEU A 467 8.81 19.62 -3.02
CA LEU A 467 8.84 19.11 -1.65
C LEU A 467 9.36 17.68 -1.56
N CYS A 468 8.99 16.85 -2.51
CA CYS A 468 9.25 15.41 -2.51
C CYS A 468 9.64 14.91 -3.90
N ASP A 469 10.28 13.75 -3.95
CA ASP A 469 10.39 12.93 -5.15
C ASP A 469 9.02 12.33 -5.47
N TYR A 470 8.27 13.03 -6.32
CA TYR A 470 6.84 12.79 -6.54
C TYR A 470 6.55 12.18 -7.93
N GLU A 471 7.58 11.84 -8.70
CA GLU A 471 7.43 11.45 -10.11
C GLU A 471 6.70 10.11 -10.25
N ALA A 472 7.16 9.05 -9.58
CA ALA A 472 6.54 7.72 -9.67
C ALA A 472 5.06 7.75 -9.21
N PHE A 473 4.78 8.48 -8.14
CA PHE A 473 3.43 8.66 -7.60
C PHE A 473 2.51 9.40 -8.57
N SER A 474 2.97 10.53 -9.12
CA SER A 474 2.18 11.30 -10.10
C SER A 474 1.97 10.54 -11.40
N ARG A 475 2.97 9.79 -11.88
CA ARG A 475 2.87 8.94 -13.07
C ARG A 475 1.78 7.87 -12.92
N LYS A 476 1.72 7.20 -11.75
CA LYS A 476 0.66 6.24 -11.47
C LYS A 476 -0.72 6.88 -11.55
N HIS A 477 -0.90 8.07 -10.95
CA HIS A 477 -2.18 8.78 -11.02
C HIS A 477 -2.55 9.22 -12.44
N ILE A 478 -1.57 9.68 -13.23
CA ILE A 478 -1.80 10.03 -14.65
C ILE A 478 -2.27 8.78 -15.43
N MET A 479 -1.73 7.60 -15.15
CA MET A 479 -2.23 6.36 -15.74
C MET A 479 -3.67 6.06 -15.33
N ASP A 480 -4.04 6.30 -14.06
CA ASP A 480 -5.44 6.17 -13.62
C ASP A 480 -6.38 7.16 -14.34
N VAL A 481 -5.90 8.36 -14.66
CA VAL A 481 -6.64 9.35 -15.46
C VAL A 481 -6.82 8.83 -16.90
N PHE A 482 -5.79 8.29 -17.52
CA PHE A 482 -5.87 7.70 -18.86
C PHE A 482 -6.76 6.48 -18.94
N ASP A 483 -6.78 5.63 -17.93
CA ASP A 483 -7.74 4.51 -17.82
C ASP A 483 -9.19 5.00 -17.91
N ARG A 484 -9.45 6.24 -17.53
CA ARG A 484 -10.77 6.85 -17.51
C ARG A 484 -11.05 7.79 -18.69
N GLN A 485 -10.07 8.01 -19.58
CA GLN A 485 -10.24 8.90 -20.73
C GLN A 485 -11.33 8.39 -21.65
N ARG A 486 -12.26 9.26 -22.01
CA ARG A 486 -13.33 8.96 -22.96
C ARG A 486 -12.80 8.88 -24.41
N LYS A 487 -13.56 8.22 -25.29
CA LYS A 487 -13.20 8.08 -26.71
C LYS A 487 -13.07 9.43 -27.44
N ASP A 488 -13.76 10.46 -26.96
CA ASP A 488 -13.66 11.83 -27.48
C ASP A 488 -12.45 12.61 -26.93
N GLY A 489 -11.61 11.96 -26.11
CA GLY A 489 -10.42 12.56 -25.52
C GLY A 489 -10.67 13.24 -24.17
N CYS A 490 -11.91 13.39 -23.72
CA CYS A 490 -12.25 14.05 -22.47
C CYS A 490 -11.69 13.28 -21.26
N LEU A 491 -11.06 14.01 -20.33
CA LEU A 491 -10.50 13.46 -19.10
C LEU A 491 -11.52 13.52 -17.96
N PRO A 492 -11.47 12.56 -17.02
CA PRO A 492 -12.36 12.54 -15.87
C PRO A 492 -11.98 13.62 -14.86
N GLN A 493 -12.94 14.06 -14.06
CA GLN A 493 -12.66 14.91 -12.90
C GLN A 493 -12.12 14.10 -11.70
N ILE A 494 -12.35 12.79 -11.67
CA ILE A 494 -11.92 11.88 -10.58
C ILE A 494 -11.30 10.63 -11.19
N ALA A 495 -10.12 10.25 -10.73
CA ALA A 495 -9.43 9.01 -11.07
C ALA A 495 -8.72 8.43 -9.85
N PRO A 496 -8.77 7.09 -9.63
CA PRO A 496 -9.58 6.10 -10.32
C PRO A 496 -11.09 6.29 -10.16
N TYR A 497 -11.90 5.41 -10.78
CA TYR A 497 -13.36 5.46 -10.69
C TYR A 497 -13.89 5.37 -9.24
N SER A 498 -14.84 6.23 -8.90
CA SER A 498 -15.41 6.33 -7.55
C SER A 498 -16.95 6.25 -7.50
N HIS A 499 -17.57 5.67 -8.53
CA HIS A 499 -19.02 5.61 -8.74
C HIS A 499 -19.67 6.94 -9.20
N GLU A 500 -18.92 8.02 -9.34
CA GLU A 500 -19.38 9.29 -9.88
C GLU A 500 -18.67 9.52 -11.21
N ASP A 501 -19.43 9.57 -12.31
CA ASP A 501 -18.92 9.80 -13.68
C ASP A 501 -19.01 11.30 -13.98
N TRP A 502 -18.08 12.05 -13.44
CA TRP A 502 -17.96 13.46 -13.71
C TRP A 502 -16.83 13.67 -14.72
N TYR A 503 -17.18 14.28 -15.84
CA TYR A 503 -16.23 14.70 -16.87
C TYR A 503 -16.31 16.21 -17.01
N MET A 504 -15.22 16.86 -17.42
CA MET A 504 -15.27 18.24 -17.85
C MET A 504 -16.01 18.27 -19.18
N ASP A 505 -17.14 18.95 -19.23
CA ASP A 505 -17.71 19.33 -20.50
C ASP A 505 -16.71 20.29 -21.13
N VAL A 506 -16.24 19.95 -22.32
CA VAL A 506 -15.41 20.86 -23.12
C VAL A 506 -16.36 21.95 -23.58
N MET A 507 -16.30 23.12 -22.90
CA MET A 507 -16.93 24.35 -23.43
C MET A 507 -16.16 24.88 -24.61
#